data_42dca40ff538364cd7ce7036d208d985
#
_entry.id   42dca40ff538364cd7ce7036d208d985
#
_cell.length_a   1.000
_cell.length_b   1.000
_cell.length_c   1.000
_cell.angle_alpha   90.00
_cell.angle_beta   90.00
_cell.angle_gamma   90.00
#
_symmetry.space_group_name_H-M   'P 1'
#
loop_
_entity.id
_entity.type
_entity.pdbx_description
1 polymer ?
#
loop_
_entity_poly.entity_id
_entity_poly.type
_entity_poly.pdbx_seq_one_letter_code
_entity_poly.pdbx_strand_id
1 'polypeptide(L)'
;MQFSNVSAEAKANIYFEGKVVSHSIKLEDGSPKTFGIIYPGSYHFNTDSAERMEITDGTCLVKLDGVDGSDHFNAGEHFNVPASSGFNIEVTEGICQYICSY
;
A
#
# COMPACT_ATOMS: atom_id res chain seq x y z
N MET A 1 12.47 1.78 8.88
CA MET A 1 11.42 2.45 9.69
C MET A 1 10.84 1.46 10.69
N GLN A 2 10.58 1.90 11.89
CA GLN A 2 9.98 1.11 12.95
C GLN A 2 8.72 1.78 13.47
N PHE A 3 7.76 0.97 13.90
CA PHE A 3 6.62 1.46 14.66
C PHE A 3 6.76 0.96 16.10
N SER A 4 6.67 1.89 17.05
CA SER A 4 6.72 1.58 18.48
C SER A 4 5.39 1.93 19.13
N ASN A 5 5.04 1.18 20.18
CA ASN A 5 3.82 1.44 20.96
C ASN A 5 2.56 1.43 20.09
N VAL A 6 2.43 0.42 19.27
CA VAL A 6 1.28 0.25 18.38
C VAL A 6 0.48 -0.97 18.80
N SER A 7 -0.82 -0.95 18.49
CA SER A 7 -1.66 -2.15 18.53
C SER A 7 -1.62 -2.77 17.14
N ALA A 8 -1.39 -4.08 17.07
CA ALA A 8 -1.32 -4.79 15.80
C ALA A 8 -2.35 -5.91 15.77
N GLU A 9 -3.03 -6.05 14.63
CA GLU A 9 -3.91 -7.18 14.40
C GLU A 9 -3.08 -8.38 13.94
N ALA A 10 -3.18 -9.48 14.66
CA ALA A 10 -2.42 -10.69 14.33
C ALA A 10 -2.88 -11.32 13.02
N LYS A 11 -4.18 -11.21 12.73
CA LYS A 11 -4.74 -11.76 11.49
C LYS A 11 -4.40 -10.85 10.32
N ALA A 12 -3.75 -11.41 9.31
CA ALA A 12 -3.39 -10.66 8.11
C ALA A 12 -4.61 -10.35 7.25
N ASN A 13 -4.51 -9.25 6.51
CA ASN A 13 -5.42 -8.93 5.40
C ASN A 13 -4.85 -9.57 4.15
N ILE A 14 -5.60 -10.46 3.52
CA ILE A 14 -5.11 -11.24 2.38
C ILE A 14 -5.96 -10.89 1.16
N TYR A 15 -5.30 -10.44 0.10
CA TYR A 15 -5.93 -10.05 -1.16
C TYR A 15 -5.33 -10.85 -2.30
N PHE A 16 -6.12 -11.04 -3.37
CA PHE A 16 -5.64 -11.67 -4.61
C PHE A 16 -4.97 -13.02 -4.34
N GLU A 17 -5.63 -13.86 -3.54
CA GLU A 17 -5.17 -15.22 -3.24
C GLU A 17 -3.77 -15.27 -2.60
N GLY A 18 -3.44 -14.27 -1.78
CA GLY A 18 -2.18 -14.23 -1.06
C GLY A 18 -1.07 -13.46 -1.77
N LYS A 19 -1.34 -12.86 -2.93
CA LYS A 19 -0.33 -12.09 -3.66
C LYS A 19 -0.11 -10.71 -3.08
N VAL A 20 -1.07 -10.20 -2.31
CA VAL A 20 -0.93 -8.98 -1.51
C VAL A 20 -1.35 -9.31 -0.09
N VAL A 21 -0.46 -9.06 0.86
CA VAL A 21 -0.71 -9.37 2.27
C VAL A 21 -0.30 -8.16 3.10
N SER A 22 -1.18 -7.74 4.02
CA SER A 22 -0.85 -6.66 4.94
C SER A 22 -1.32 -6.96 6.35
N HIS A 23 -0.76 -6.22 7.30
CA HIS A 23 -1.21 -6.22 8.68
C HIS A 23 -1.66 -4.83 9.08
N SER A 24 -2.74 -4.79 9.86
CA SER A 24 -3.31 -3.53 10.35
C SER A 24 -2.72 -3.20 11.70
N ILE A 25 -2.32 -1.93 11.85
CA ILE A 25 -1.86 -1.40 13.13
C ILE A 25 -2.64 -0.13 13.46
N LYS A 26 -2.59 0.23 14.74
CA LYS A 26 -3.15 1.48 15.21
C LYS A 26 -2.10 2.16 16.07
N LEU A 27 -1.80 3.41 15.75
CA LEU A 27 -0.83 4.21 16.48
C LEU A 27 -1.41 4.66 17.83
N GLU A 28 -0.57 5.23 18.70
CA GLU A 28 -1.01 5.70 20.02
C GLU A 28 -2.13 6.72 19.95
N ASP A 29 -2.13 7.56 18.91
CA ASP A 29 -3.16 8.58 18.70
C ASP A 29 -4.44 8.03 18.06
N GLY A 30 -4.50 6.72 17.81
CA GLY A 30 -5.63 6.07 17.17
C GLY A 30 -5.58 6.05 15.65
N SER A 31 -4.56 6.61 15.03
CA SER A 31 -4.41 6.63 13.57
C SER A 31 -4.20 5.21 13.03
N PRO A 32 -4.99 4.79 12.02
CA PRO A 32 -4.80 3.48 11.44
C PRO A 32 -3.76 3.52 10.33
N LYS A 33 -2.99 2.44 10.23
CA LYS A 33 -2.09 2.18 9.11
C LYS A 33 -2.12 0.70 8.80
N THR A 34 -1.75 0.37 7.58
CA THR A 34 -1.40 -1.00 7.22
C THR A 34 0.01 -1.01 6.67
N PHE A 35 0.68 -2.13 6.76
CA PHE A 35 1.94 -2.34 6.06
C PHE A 35 1.98 -3.76 5.52
N GLY A 36 2.63 -3.95 4.40
CA GLY A 36 2.58 -5.26 3.79
C GLY A 36 3.51 -5.44 2.61
N ILE A 37 3.26 -6.53 1.92
CA ILE A 37 4.06 -6.96 0.78
C ILE A 37 3.16 -7.21 -0.42
N ILE A 38 3.71 -6.95 -1.61
CA ILE A 38 3.06 -7.16 -2.90
C ILE A 38 3.98 -8.00 -3.76
N TYR A 39 3.51 -9.18 -4.15
CA TYR A 39 4.22 -10.07 -5.06
C TYR A 39 4.02 -9.62 -6.52
N PRO A 40 4.85 -10.10 -7.47
CA PRO A 40 4.70 -9.73 -8.87
C PRO A 40 3.28 -9.96 -9.40
N GLY A 41 2.78 -8.99 -10.13
CA GLY A 41 1.43 -8.99 -10.70
C GLY A 41 0.91 -7.58 -10.84
N SER A 42 -0.32 -7.46 -11.31
CA SER A 42 -1.02 -6.20 -11.48
C SER A 42 -2.33 -6.25 -10.71
N TYR A 43 -2.57 -5.24 -9.88
CA TYR A 43 -3.69 -5.25 -8.94
C TYR A 43 -4.40 -3.90 -8.94
N HIS A 44 -5.73 -3.92 -8.78
CA HIS A 44 -6.52 -2.71 -8.61
C HIS A 44 -7.08 -2.65 -7.18
N PHE A 45 -6.92 -1.50 -6.54
CA PHE A 45 -7.48 -1.22 -5.21
C PHE A 45 -8.37 0.01 -5.27
N ASN A 46 -9.49 -0.04 -4.54
CA ASN A 46 -10.37 1.09 -4.35
C ASN A 46 -10.11 1.74 -3.00
N THR A 47 -10.37 3.05 -2.91
CA THR A 47 -10.23 3.80 -1.66
C THR A 47 -11.59 4.29 -1.18
N ASP A 48 -11.80 4.25 0.13
CA ASP A 48 -12.91 4.93 0.79
C ASP A 48 -12.43 6.30 1.26
N SER A 49 -11.44 6.35 2.13
CA SER A 49 -10.76 7.58 2.52
C SER A 49 -9.50 7.77 1.70
N ALA A 50 -8.97 8.98 1.69
CA ALA A 50 -7.70 9.27 1.02
C ALA A 50 -6.58 8.45 1.67
N GLU A 51 -5.62 8.01 0.86
CA GLU A 51 -4.51 7.17 1.31
C GLU A 51 -3.17 7.78 0.91
N ARG A 52 -2.20 7.62 1.81
CA ARG A 52 -0.80 7.87 1.49
C ARG A 52 -0.09 6.53 1.46
N MET A 53 0.46 6.19 0.30
CA MET A 53 1.19 4.94 0.09
C MET A 53 2.68 5.23 0.06
N GLU A 54 3.41 4.69 1.02
CA GLU A 54 4.87 4.82 1.08
C GLU A 54 5.51 3.50 0.69
N ILE A 55 6.43 3.54 -0.26
CA ILE A 55 7.15 2.34 -0.67
C ILE A 55 8.39 2.22 0.20
N THR A 56 8.50 1.12 0.91
CA THR A 56 9.59 0.88 1.86
C THR A 56 10.67 -0.03 1.30
N ASP A 57 10.33 -0.85 0.32
CA ASP A 57 11.30 -1.73 -0.35
C ASP A 57 10.76 -2.12 -1.72
N GLY A 58 11.67 -2.33 -2.67
CA GLY A 58 11.32 -2.70 -4.03
C GLY A 58 10.85 -1.52 -4.87
N THR A 59 10.15 -1.83 -5.95
CA THR A 59 9.66 -0.84 -6.90
C THR A 59 8.30 -1.25 -7.44
N CYS A 60 7.52 -0.26 -7.88
CA CYS A 60 6.21 -0.51 -8.48
C CYS A 60 5.88 0.55 -9.52
N LEU A 61 4.88 0.22 -10.35
CA LEU A 61 4.31 1.14 -11.33
C LEU A 61 2.87 1.39 -10.91
N VAL A 62 2.48 2.67 -10.81
CA VAL A 62 1.15 3.05 -10.30
C VAL A 62 0.43 3.92 -11.33
N LYS A 63 -0.84 3.59 -11.56
CA LYS A 63 -1.74 4.43 -12.34
C LYS A 63 -2.95 4.75 -11.48
N LEU A 64 -3.17 6.04 -11.19
CA LEU A 64 -4.37 6.48 -10.49
C LEU A 64 -5.58 6.43 -11.42
N ASP A 65 -6.75 6.10 -10.87
CA ASP A 65 -7.98 6.07 -11.65
C ASP A 65 -8.30 7.46 -12.19
N GLY A 66 -8.68 7.52 -13.47
CA GLY A 66 -9.02 8.77 -14.13
C GLY A 66 -7.83 9.64 -14.54
N VAL A 67 -6.63 9.20 -14.26
CA VAL A 67 -5.40 9.91 -14.63
C VAL A 67 -4.69 9.14 -15.74
N ASP A 68 -4.30 9.83 -16.79
CA ASP A 68 -3.54 9.22 -17.88
C ASP A 68 -2.10 8.97 -17.45
N GLY A 69 -1.57 7.81 -17.87
CA GLY A 69 -0.19 7.46 -17.63
C GLY A 69 0.06 6.82 -16.27
N SER A 70 1.24 6.27 -16.14
CA SER A 70 1.68 5.56 -14.95
C SER A 70 3.02 6.13 -14.49
N ASP A 71 3.26 6.09 -13.18
CA ASP A 71 4.51 6.56 -12.59
C ASP A 71 5.19 5.43 -11.82
N HIS A 72 6.52 5.41 -11.88
CA HIS A 72 7.33 4.49 -11.07
C HIS A 72 7.57 5.08 -9.69
N PHE A 73 7.53 4.20 -8.69
CA PHE A 73 7.90 4.55 -7.31
C PHE A 73 8.88 3.52 -6.78
N ASN A 74 9.96 4.02 -6.20
CA ASN A 74 11.02 3.22 -5.60
C ASN A 74 10.96 3.35 -4.07
N ALA A 75 11.71 2.51 -3.38
CA ALA A 75 11.86 2.61 -1.94
C ALA A 75 12.25 4.03 -1.53
N GLY A 76 11.57 4.57 -0.52
CA GLY A 76 11.75 5.94 -0.05
C GLY A 76 10.80 6.95 -0.69
N GLU A 77 10.05 6.56 -1.70
CA GLU A 77 9.08 7.43 -2.38
C GLU A 77 7.67 7.12 -1.94
N HIS A 78 6.74 8.03 -2.20
CA HIS A 78 5.33 7.84 -1.86
C HIS A 78 4.41 8.40 -2.94
N PHE A 79 3.16 7.97 -2.90
CA PHE A 79 2.10 8.56 -3.71
C PHE A 79 0.83 8.69 -2.86
N ASN A 80 -0.04 9.61 -3.27
CA ASN A 80 -1.32 9.85 -2.60
C ASN A 80 -2.46 9.43 -3.51
N VAL A 81 -3.48 8.83 -2.93
CA VAL A 81 -4.70 8.42 -3.64
C VAL A 81 -5.87 9.16 -3.05
N PRO A 82 -6.71 9.83 -3.87
CA PRO A 82 -7.89 10.53 -3.34
C PRO A 82 -8.90 9.59 -2.71
N ALA A 83 -9.75 10.14 -1.84
CA ALA A 83 -10.89 9.42 -1.30
C ALA A 83 -11.86 9.04 -2.42
N SER A 84 -12.60 7.96 -2.24
CA SER A 84 -13.62 7.47 -3.17
C SER A 84 -13.08 7.33 -4.60
N SER A 85 -11.90 6.78 -4.73
CA SER A 85 -11.19 6.60 -5.99
C SER A 85 -10.53 5.21 -6.02
N GLY A 86 -9.40 5.09 -6.70
CA GLY A 86 -8.66 3.85 -6.79
C GLY A 86 -7.37 4.00 -7.58
N PHE A 87 -6.65 2.91 -7.68
CA PHE A 87 -5.39 2.87 -8.42
C PHE A 87 -5.05 1.45 -8.84
N ASN A 88 -4.29 1.34 -9.92
CA ASN A 88 -3.63 0.10 -10.29
C ASN A 88 -2.19 0.17 -9.83
N ILE A 89 -1.70 -0.93 -9.27
CA ILE A 89 -0.29 -1.07 -8.89
C ILE A 89 0.26 -2.34 -9.53
N GLU A 90 1.39 -2.20 -10.20
CA GLU A 90 2.07 -3.31 -10.86
C GLU A 90 3.45 -3.50 -10.29
N VAL A 91 3.77 -4.76 -9.94
CA VAL A 91 5.09 -5.19 -9.51
C VAL A 91 5.58 -6.19 -10.56
N THR A 92 6.66 -5.87 -11.26
CA THR A 92 7.14 -6.69 -12.37
C THR A 92 8.08 -7.79 -11.92
N GLU A 93 8.87 -7.53 -10.87
CA GLU A 93 9.82 -8.50 -10.33
C GLU A 93 10.08 -8.22 -8.85
N GLY A 94 10.52 -9.23 -8.13
CA GLY A 94 10.81 -9.11 -6.71
C GLY A 94 9.56 -8.92 -5.87
N ILE A 95 9.73 -8.33 -4.70
CA ILE A 95 8.65 -8.04 -3.77
C ILE A 95 8.68 -6.55 -3.46
N CYS A 96 7.53 -5.89 -3.60
CA CYS A 96 7.37 -4.51 -3.20
C CYS A 96 6.76 -4.45 -1.81
N GLN A 97 7.28 -3.60 -0.93
CA GLN A 97 6.76 -3.42 0.41
C GLN A 97 6.28 -1.99 0.61
N TYR A 98 5.26 -1.82 1.42
CA TYR A 98 4.59 -0.53 1.55
C TYR A 98 4.01 -0.30 2.94
N ILE A 99 3.80 0.98 3.24
CA ILE A 99 2.98 1.45 4.36
C ILE A 99 1.84 2.26 3.77
N CYS A 100 0.61 1.95 4.19
CA CYS A 100 -0.58 2.69 3.79
C CYS A 100 -1.12 3.45 5.01
N SER A 101 -1.22 4.77 4.88
CA SER A 101 -1.84 5.63 5.91
C SER A 101 -3.17 6.13 5.38
N TYR A 102 -4.23 5.99 6.20
CA TYR A 102 -5.59 6.34 5.76
C TYR A 102 -6.48 6.82 6.90
#